data_27a553a90a13b14ee33e4303c1560d6b
#
_entry.id   27a553a90a13b14ee33e4303c1560d6b
#
_cell.length_a   1.000
_cell.length_b   1.000
_cell.length_c   1.000
_cell.angle_alpha   90.00
_cell.angle_beta   90.00
_cell.angle_gamma   90.00
#
_symmetry.space_group_name_H-M   'P 1'
#
loop_
_entity.id
_entity.type
_entity.pdbx_description
1 polymer ?
#
loop_
_entity_poly.entity_id
_entity_poly.type
_entity_poly.pdbx_seq_one_letter_code
_entity_poly.pdbx_strand_id
1 'polypeptide(L)'
;MTTRMTTKDRIAEKLTQAFAPAHLEVIDESHRHAGHAGARPGGETHYSVHIVSQAFRGKSRIERHRMVNAALMSELQGGVHALAIRAAAPGEAGPEGA
;
A
#
# COMPACT_ATOMS: atom_id res chain seq x y z
N MET A 1 -25.66 -5.26 -8.23
CA MET A 1 -24.70 -4.58 -9.03
C MET A 1 -23.28 -4.86 -8.61
N THR A 2 -22.49 -5.23 -9.54
CA THR A 2 -21.14 -5.62 -9.26
C THR A 2 -20.19 -4.51 -9.63
N THR A 3 -19.36 -4.12 -8.69
CA THR A 3 -18.36 -3.13 -8.96
C THR A 3 -17.03 -3.82 -9.12
N ARG A 4 -16.38 -3.57 -10.21
CA ARG A 4 -15.08 -4.16 -10.44
C ARG A 4 -14.07 -3.48 -9.52
N MET A 5 -13.31 -4.27 -8.80
CA MET A 5 -12.26 -3.76 -7.94
C MET A 5 -10.96 -3.69 -8.71
N THR A 6 -10.31 -2.54 -8.62
CA THR A 6 -8.97 -2.40 -9.17
C THR A 6 -7.97 -2.98 -8.18
N THR A 7 -6.72 -3.09 -8.61
CA THR A 7 -5.67 -3.52 -7.70
C THR A 7 -5.55 -2.55 -6.54
N LYS A 8 -5.67 -1.26 -6.80
CA LYS A 8 -5.66 -0.25 -5.75
C LYS A 8 -6.75 -0.53 -4.71
N ASP A 9 -7.95 -0.86 -5.18
CA ASP A 9 -9.07 -1.13 -4.30
C ASP A 9 -8.80 -2.37 -3.45
N ARG A 10 -8.22 -3.39 -4.05
CA ARG A 10 -7.90 -4.61 -3.31
C ARG A 10 -6.85 -4.36 -2.25
N ILE A 11 -5.84 -3.57 -2.57
CA ILE A 11 -4.82 -3.21 -1.59
C ILE A 11 -5.46 -2.49 -0.42
N ALA A 12 -6.30 -1.50 -0.70
CA ALA A 12 -6.95 -0.74 0.35
C ALA A 12 -7.84 -1.63 1.21
N GLU A 13 -8.57 -2.52 0.60
CA GLU A 13 -9.45 -3.39 1.34
C GLU A 13 -8.68 -4.35 2.24
N LYS A 14 -7.63 -4.95 1.72
CA LYS A 14 -6.85 -5.87 2.52
C LYS A 14 -6.18 -5.20 3.70
N LEU A 15 -5.67 -4.01 3.49
CA LEU A 15 -5.05 -3.28 4.58
C LEU A 15 -6.06 -2.85 5.62
N THR A 16 -7.25 -2.48 5.17
CA THR A 16 -8.33 -2.12 6.10
C THR A 16 -8.71 -3.32 6.96
N GLN A 17 -8.84 -4.47 6.36
CA GLN A 17 -9.22 -5.68 7.08
C GLN A 17 -8.12 -6.15 8.03
N ALA A 18 -6.88 -6.02 7.61
CA ALA A 18 -5.77 -6.53 8.41
C ALA A 18 -5.42 -5.63 9.57
N PHE A 19 -5.55 -4.31 9.42
CA PHE A 19 -4.99 -3.38 10.39
C PHE A 19 -5.99 -2.39 10.97
N ALA A 20 -7.20 -2.32 10.45
CA ALA A 20 -8.22 -1.37 10.92
C ALA A 20 -7.61 0.03 11.09
N PRO A 21 -7.03 0.60 10.05
CA PRO A 21 -6.21 1.80 10.19
C PRO A 21 -7.04 3.03 10.52
N ALA A 22 -6.41 3.94 11.26
CA ALA A 22 -7.01 5.25 11.51
C ALA A 22 -6.90 6.12 10.27
N HIS A 23 -5.90 5.83 9.42
CA HIS A 23 -5.71 6.56 8.17
C HIS A 23 -5.13 5.60 7.15
N LEU A 24 -5.61 5.66 5.93
CA LEU A 24 -5.09 4.84 4.86
C LEU A 24 -5.17 5.59 3.55
N GLU A 25 -4.05 5.65 2.85
CA GLU A 25 -4.00 6.24 1.53
C GLU A 25 -3.24 5.30 0.62
N VAL A 26 -3.83 4.97 -0.52
CA VAL A 26 -3.19 4.12 -1.52
C VAL A 26 -3.18 4.91 -2.81
N ILE A 27 -2.00 5.09 -3.37
CA ILE A 27 -1.83 5.86 -4.58
C ILE A 27 -1.29 4.97 -5.68
N ASP A 28 -1.97 4.95 -6.79
CA ASP A 28 -1.50 4.23 -7.97
C ASP A 28 -0.58 5.17 -8.74
N GLU A 29 0.70 4.87 -8.72
CA GLU A 29 1.69 5.69 -9.40
C GLU A 29 2.14 5.09 -10.70
N SER A 30 1.47 4.06 -11.16
CA SER A 30 1.88 3.37 -12.39
C SER A 30 1.90 4.31 -13.58
N HIS A 31 0.95 5.23 -13.64
CA HIS A 31 0.87 6.12 -14.79
C HIS A 31 2.02 7.11 -14.85
N ARG A 32 2.74 7.31 -13.76
CA ARG A 32 3.92 8.19 -13.79
C ARG A 32 5.02 7.62 -14.65
N HIS A 33 4.95 6.34 -14.92
CA HIS A 33 5.94 5.66 -15.72
C HIS A 33 5.45 5.40 -17.13
N ALA A 34 4.25 5.82 -17.45
CA ALA A 34 3.70 5.63 -18.78
C ALA A 34 4.55 6.41 -19.77
N GLY A 35 4.88 5.77 -20.87
CA GLY A 35 5.72 6.40 -21.87
C GLY A 35 7.19 6.12 -21.70
N HIS A 36 7.59 5.59 -20.58
CA HIS A 36 8.99 5.21 -20.37
C HIS A 36 9.23 3.81 -20.92
N ALA A 37 10.45 3.55 -21.32
CA ALA A 37 10.80 2.22 -21.76
C ALA A 37 10.51 1.26 -20.61
N GLY A 38 9.84 0.20 -20.92
CA GLY A 38 9.49 -0.77 -19.89
C GLY A 38 8.15 -0.54 -19.25
N ALA A 39 7.51 0.57 -19.52
CA ALA A 39 6.17 0.78 -19.00
C ALA A 39 5.23 -0.24 -19.61
N ARG A 40 4.31 -0.72 -18.79
CA ARG A 40 3.38 -1.74 -19.24
C ARG A 40 2.05 -1.16 -19.60
N PRO A 41 1.41 -1.71 -20.60
CA PRO A 41 0.03 -1.35 -20.88
C PRO A 41 -0.81 -1.63 -19.63
N GLY A 42 -1.71 -0.75 -19.33
CA GLY A 42 -2.59 -0.94 -18.20
C GLY A 42 -2.10 -0.38 -16.89
N GLY A 43 -0.80 -0.18 -16.73
CA GLY A 43 -0.28 0.35 -15.50
C GLY A 43 -0.43 -0.62 -14.34
N GLU A 44 -0.81 -0.17 -13.21
CA GLU A 44 -1.09 -1.01 -12.05
C GLU A 44 0.11 -1.84 -11.57
N THR A 45 1.31 -1.25 -11.64
CA THR A 45 2.52 -1.94 -11.22
C THR A 45 3.24 -1.23 -10.09
N HIS A 46 2.95 0.04 -9.85
CA HIS A 46 3.64 0.83 -8.83
C HIS A 46 2.63 1.53 -7.94
N TYR A 47 2.77 1.32 -6.63
CA TYR A 47 1.83 1.88 -5.66
C TYR A 47 2.56 2.48 -4.48
N SER A 48 1.94 3.49 -3.87
CA SER A 48 2.39 4.05 -2.60
C SER A 48 1.30 3.84 -1.58
N VAL A 49 1.70 3.43 -0.39
CA VAL A 49 0.76 3.21 0.71
C VAL A 49 1.20 4.04 1.90
N HIS A 50 0.28 4.81 2.46
CA HIS A 50 0.49 5.48 3.73
C HIS A 50 -0.58 4.98 4.67
N ILE A 51 -0.18 4.28 5.73
CA ILE A 51 -1.11 3.65 6.62
C ILE A 51 -0.74 3.96 8.07
N VAL A 52 -1.75 4.34 8.85
CA VAL A 52 -1.59 4.63 10.27
C VAL A 52 -2.49 3.69 11.04
N SER A 53 -1.90 2.89 11.91
CA SER A 53 -2.65 1.88 12.65
C SER A 53 -2.00 1.58 13.98
N GLN A 54 -2.84 1.31 14.98
CA GLN A 54 -2.35 0.88 16.28
C GLN A 54 -1.54 -0.41 16.18
N ALA A 55 -1.80 -1.21 15.17
CA ALA A 55 -1.09 -2.47 14.99
C ALA A 55 0.41 -2.27 14.82
N PHE A 56 0.83 -1.08 14.44
CA PHE A 56 2.24 -0.80 14.22
C PHE A 56 2.95 -0.24 15.45
N ARG A 57 2.21 -0.01 16.52
CA ARG A 57 2.82 0.56 17.73
C ARG A 57 3.83 -0.41 18.32
N GLY A 58 5.02 0.11 18.59
CA GLY A 58 6.06 -0.72 19.16
C GLY A 58 6.79 -1.59 18.14
N LYS A 59 6.46 -1.48 16.88
CA LYS A 59 7.10 -2.28 15.85
C LYS A 59 8.18 -1.48 15.15
N SER A 60 9.24 -2.16 14.76
CA SER A 60 10.31 -1.50 14.00
C SER A 60 9.83 -1.23 12.58
N ARG A 61 10.57 -0.40 11.87
CA ARG A 61 10.25 -0.09 10.49
C ARG A 61 10.21 -1.35 9.63
N ILE A 62 11.18 -2.22 9.83
CA ILE A 62 11.24 -3.46 9.07
C ILE A 62 10.05 -4.35 9.38
N GLU A 63 9.68 -4.43 10.66
CA GLU A 63 8.55 -5.24 11.04
C GLU A 63 7.26 -4.73 10.42
N ARG A 64 7.08 -3.41 10.41
CA ARG A 64 5.89 -2.81 9.80
C ARG A 64 5.80 -3.14 8.33
N HIS A 65 6.92 -3.04 7.63
CA HIS A 65 6.95 -3.37 6.22
C HIS A 65 6.63 -4.84 5.98
N ARG A 66 7.14 -5.71 6.82
CA ARG A 66 6.83 -7.13 6.70
C ARG A 66 5.35 -7.41 6.91
N MET A 67 4.76 -6.71 7.87
CA MET A 67 3.34 -6.88 8.15
C MET A 67 2.49 -6.47 6.96
N VAL A 68 2.81 -5.34 6.35
CA VAL A 68 2.08 -4.87 5.19
C VAL A 68 2.28 -5.81 4.00
N ASN A 69 3.52 -6.22 3.77
CA ASN A 69 3.81 -7.12 2.65
C ASN A 69 3.08 -8.45 2.82
N ALA A 70 3.01 -8.96 4.04
CA ALA A 70 2.30 -10.21 4.29
C ALA A 70 0.82 -10.07 3.97
N ALA A 71 0.23 -8.94 4.32
CA ALA A 71 -1.18 -8.71 4.05
C ALA A 71 -1.45 -8.58 2.56
N LEU A 72 -0.45 -8.17 1.79
CA LEU A 72 -0.62 -7.93 0.36
C LEU A 72 0.06 -8.97 -0.51
N MET A 73 0.38 -10.13 0.07
CA MET A 73 1.13 -11.15 -0.65
C MET A 73 0.51 -11.50 -2.00
N SER A 74 -0.81 -11.66 -2.03
CA SER A 74 -1.47 -12.02 -3.28
C SER A 74 -1.30 -10.96 -4.34
N GLU A 75 -1.41 -9.70 -3.96
CA GLU A 75 -1.26 -8.61 -4.90
C GLU A 75 0.17 -8.50 -5.40
N LEU A 76 1.12 -8.72 -4.50
CA LEU A 76 2.53 -8.65 -4.89
C LEU A 76 2.89 -9.76 -5.87
N GLN A 77 2.32 -10.93 -5.67
CA GLN A 77 2.56 -12.03 -6.61
C GLN A 77 1.79 -11.83 -7.90
N GLY A 78 0.74 -11.04 -7.87
CA GLY A 78 -0.12 -10.86 -9.01
C GLY A 78 0.28 -9.76 -9.97
N GLY A 79 1.44 -9.13 -9.77
CA GLY A 79 1.91 -8.15 -10.73
C GLY A 79 2.32 -6.81 -10.19
N VAL A 80 2.16 -6.57 -8.91
CA VAL A 80 2.65 -5.31 -8.33
C VAL A 80 4.17 -5.40 -8.26
N HIS A 81 4.86 -4.52 -8.97
CA HIS A 81 6.30 -4.56 -9.03
C HIS A 81 6.97 -3.75 -7.93
N ALA A 82 6.36 -2.65 -7.55
CA ALA A 82 6.96 -1.78 -6.55
C ALA A 82 5.89 -1.29 -5.60
N LEU A 83 6.21 -1.28 -4.34
CA LEU A 83 5.29 -0.85 -3.31
C LEU A 83 6.07 -0.03 -2.29
N ALA A 84 5.79 1.27 -2.26
CA ALA A 84 6.39 2.15 -1.27
C ALA A 84 5.46 2.18 -0.06
N ILE A 85 5.99 1.95 1.12
CA ILE A 85 5.18 1.82 2.32
C ILE A 85 5.62 2.82 3.36
N ARG A 86 4.66 3.57 3.89
CA ARG A 86 4.85 4.37 5.11
C ARG A 86 3.86 3.88 6.12
N ALA A 87 4.36 3.25 7.16
CA ALA A 87 3.51 2.71 8.21
C ALA A 87 3.85 3.37 9.52
N ALA A 88 2.84 3.88 10.21
CA ALA A 88 3.03 4.57 11.48
C ALA A 88 1.93 4.19 12.44
N ALA A 89 2.19 4.36 13.73
CA ALA A 89 1.15 4.24 14.74
C ALA A 89 0.55 5.61 14.98
N PRO A 90 -0.70 5.67 15.45
CA PRO A 90 -1.32 6.96 15.72
C PRO A 90 -0.51 7.75 16.75
N GLY A 91 -0.33 9.02 16.48
CA GLY A 91 0.41 9.88 17.39
C GLY A 91 1.90 9.90 17.15
N GLU A 92 2.41 9.06 16.28
CA GLU A 92 3.81 9.15 15.91
C GLU A 92 3.98 10.37 15.01
N ALA A 93 5.22 10.62 14.63
CA ALA A 93 5.55 11.80 13.87
C ALA A 93 4.46 12.18 12.89
N GLY A 94 4.44 13.40 12.48
CA GLY A 94 3.41 13.88 11.58
C GLY A 94 3.38 13.11 10.29
N PRO A 95 2.41 13.41 9.46
CA PRO A 95 2.19 12.61 8.26
C PRO A 95 3.41 12.54 7.39
N GLU A 96 4.11 13.59 7.30
CA GLU A 96 5.26 13.54 6.49
C GLU A 96 6.38 12.89 7.21
N GLY A 97 6.36 13.01 8.41
CA GLY A 97 7.45 12.49 9.14
C GLY A 97 7.26 11.25 9.48
N ALA A 98 6.29 11.46 9.27
CA ALA A 98 6.22 10.31 9.64
C ALA A 98 7.49 9.85 9.30
#